data_476770272a9474737e5a44eb072c37ba
#
_entry.id   476770272a9474737e5a44eb072c37ba
#
_cell.length_a   1.000
_cell.length_b   1.000
_cell.length_c   1.000
_cell.angle_alpha   90.00
_cell.angle_beta   90.00
_cell.angle_gamma   90.00
#
_symmetry.space_group_name_H-M   'P 1'
#
loop_
_entity.id
_entity.type
_entity.pdbx_description
1 polymer ?
#
loop_
_entity_poly.entity_id
_entity_poly.type
_entity_poly.pdbx_seq_one_letter_code
_entity_poly.pdbx_strand_id
1 'polypeptide(L)'
;MKLIFEKSVPGRHSSLLPACDVPEVDLGVKRELPLELPELCENDVSRHYTQLCQRVHGVNCGFYPLGSCTMKYNPRIDEDMAALPGFLQ
;
A
#
# COMPACT_ATOMS: atom_id res chain seq x y z
N MET A 1 -7.23 18.17 -3.82
CA MET A 1 -6.43 16.94 -4.04
C MET A 1 -7.12 16.07 -5.07
N LYS A 2 -6.39 15.59 -6.06
CA LYS A 2 -6.95 14.72 -7.09
C LYS A 2 -7.15 13.30 -6.58
N LEU A 3 -8.17 12.63 -7.08
CA LEU A 3 -8.34 11.19 -6.87
C LEU A 3 -7.23 10.42 -7.61
N ILE A 4 -6.95 9.22 -7.13
CA ILE A 4 -5.90 8.40 -7.74
C ILE A 4 -6.16 8.10 -9.22
N PHE A 5 -7.43 7.93 -9.60
CA PHE A 5 -7.84 7.70 -10.99
C PHE A 5 -7.59 8.91 -11.89
N GLU A 6 -7.66 10.13 -11.34
CA GLU A 6 -7.40 11.36 -12.07
C GLU A 6 -5.92 11.59 -12.35
N LYS A 7 -5.05 10.86 -11.65
CA LYS A 7 -3.60 10.92 -11.83
C LYS A 7 -3.09 9.93 -12.87
N SER A 8 -3.95 9.09 -13.41
CA SER A 8 -3.59 8.08 -14.41
C SER A 8 -3.03 8.73 -15.67
N VAL A 9 -1.93 8.19 -16.16
CA VAL A 9 -1.31 8.59 -17.42
C VAL A 9 -1.14 7.34 -18.27
N PRO A 10 -1.72 7.28 -19.48
CA PRO A 10 -1.62 6.09 -20.32
C PRO A 10 -0.16 5.65 -20.54
N GLY A 11 0.09 4.37 -20.36
CA GLY A 11 1.42 3.77 -20.52
C GLY A 11 2.33 3.88 -19.29
N ARG A 12 1.92 4.57 -18.24
CA ARG A 12 2.71 4.67 -17.03
C ARG A 12 2.49 3.44 -16.17
N HIS A 13 3.57 2.80 -15.74
CA HIS A 13 3.52 1.58 -14.92
C HIS A 13 4.73 1.50 -13.99
N SER A 14 4.70 0.54 -13.08
CA SER A 14 5.84 0.17 -12.24
C SER A 14 6.38 -1.20 -12.65
N SER A 15 7.71 -1.34 -12.66
CA SER A 15 8.39 -2.61 -12.92
C SER A 15 8.78 -3.37 -11.64
N LEU A 16 8.35 -2.90 -10.49
CA LEU A 16 8.75 -3.46 -9.19
C LEU A 16 7.92 -4.64 -8.72
N LEU A 17 6.84 -4.96 -9.41
CA LEU A 17 6.02 -6.12 -9.08
C LEU A 17 6.77 -7.40 -9.43
N PRO A 18 6.86 -8.37 -8.51
CA PRO A 18 7.48 -9.64 -8.81
C PRO A 18 6.66 -10.43 -9.84
N ALA A 19 7.32 -11.33 -10.54
CA ALA A 19 6.63 -12.25 -11.42
C ALA A 19 5.71 -13.17 -10.61
N CYS A 20 4.59 -13.61 -11.24
CA CYS A 20 3.70 -14.59 -10.63
C CYS A 20 4.42 -15.94 -10.56
N ASP A 21 4.53 -16.49 -9.36
CA ASP A 21 5.20 -17.77 -9.08
C ASP A 21 4.23 -18.93 -8.79
N VAL A 22 2.94 -18.68 -8.93
CA VAL A 22 1.91 -19.69 -8.75
C VAL A 22 1.30 -20.08 -10.10
N PRO A 23 0.86 -21.35 -10.26
CA PRO A 23 0.19 -21.77 -11.49
C PRO A 23 -1.11 -21.00 -11.73
N GLU A 24 -1.34 -20.61 -12.96
CA GLU A 24 -2.64 -20.04 -13.35
C GLU A 24 -3.70 -21.15 -13.38
N VAL A 25 -4.87 -20.83 -12.83
CA VAL A 25 -6.03 -21.70 -12.85
C VAL A 25 -7.08 -21.08 -13.75
N ASP A 26 -7.51 -21.83 -14.77
CA ASP A 26 -8.61 -21.40 -15.62
C ASP A 26 -9.94 -21.63 -14.90
N LEU A 27 -10.64 -20.55 -14.59
CA LEU A 27 -11.92 -20.60 -13.90
C LEU A 27 -13.10 -20.84 -14.86
N GLY A 28 -12.85 -20.90 -16.17
CA GLY A 28 -13.90 -21.06 -17.18
C GLY A 28 -14.75 -19.82 -17.41
N VAL A 29 -14.63 -18.81 -16.56
CA VAL A 29 -15.32 -17.52 -16.65
C VAL A 29 -14.30 -16.41 -16.61
N LYS A 30 -14.27 -15.57 -17.61
CA LYS A 30 -13.38 -14.43 -17.70
C LYS A 30 -14.17 -13.15 -17.80
N ARG A 31 -13.57 -12.08 -17.30
CA ARG A 31 -14.12 -10.73 -17.43
C ARG A 31 -14.08 -10.32 -18.90
N GLU A 32 -15.21 -9.83 -19.41
CA GLU A 32 -15.32 -9.38 -20.82
C GLU A 32 -14.70 -7.99 -21.01
N LEU A 33 -14.87 -7.11 -20.02
CA LEU A 33 -14.34 -5.76 -20.07
C LEU A 33 -13.00 -5.67 -19.32
N PRO A 34 -12.05 -4.86 -19.82
CA PRO A 34 -10.80 -4.65 -19.10
C PRO A 34 -11.04 -3.93 -17.77
N LEU A 35 -10.14 -4.13 -16.81
CA LEU A 35 -10.15 -3.39 -15.57
C LEU A 35 -9.79 -1.92 -15.82
N GLU A 36 -10.58 -1.02 -15.27
CA GLU A 36 -10.31 0.43 -15.35
C GLU A 36 -9.43 0.88 -14.18
N LEU A 37 -8.27 0.22 -14.01
CA LEU A 37 -7.30 0.60 -13.01
C LEU A 37 -6.47 1.79 -13.50
N PRO A 38 -6.05 2.69 -12.59
CA PRO A 38 -5.21 3.81 -12.98
C PRO A 38 -3.83 3.32 -13.39
N GLU A 39 -3.29 3.91 -14.44
CA GLU A 39 -1.93 3.66 -14.90
C GLU A 39 -0.97 4.63 -14.23
N LEU A 40 -0.28 4.15 -13.22
CA LEU A 40 0.58 4.93 -12.33
C LEU A 40 1.94 4.25 -12.16
N CYS A 41 2.96 5.05 -11.88
CA CYS A 41 4.24 4.52 -11.41
C CYS A 41 4.29 4.51 -9.87
N GLU A 42 5.33 3.88 -9.32
CA GLU A 42 5.51 3.81 -7.87
C GLU A 42 5.50 5.20 -7.21
N ASN A 43 6.17 6.17 -7.82
CA ASN A 43 6.24 7.52 -7.27
C ASN A 43 4.86 8.18 -7.15
N ASP A 44 4.01 7.98 -8.12
CA ASP A 44 2.65 8.52 -8.11
C ASP A 44 1.84 7.92 -6.96
N VAL A 45 1.92 6.62 -6.78
CA VAL A 45 1.22 5.89 -5.70
C VAL A 45 1.74 6.33 -4.34
N SER A 46 3.05 6.33 -4.16
CA SER A 46 3.70 6.73 -2.91
C SER A 46 3.32 8.16 -2.51
N ARG A 47 3.41 9.10 -3.44
CA ARG A 47 3.07 10.50 -3.19
C ARG A 47 1.59 10.69 -2.88
N HIS A 48 0.72 9.98 -3.58
CA HIS A 48 -0.72 10.05 -3.34
C HIS A 48 -1.07 9.62 -1.90
N TYR A 49 -0.61 8.46 -1.48
CA TYR A 49 -0.91 7.95 -0.14
C TYR A 49 -0.19 8.73 0.96
N THR A 50 1.00 9.25 0.70
CA THR A 50 1.67 10.15 1.64
C THR A 50 0.84 11.42 1.88
N GLN A 51 0.30 12.01 0.82
CA GLN A 51 -0.58 13.18 0.94
C GLN A 51 -1.86 12.87 1.71
N LEU A 52 -2.45 11.69 1.47
CA LEU A 52 -3.61 11.24 2.25
C LEU A 52 -3.29 11.07 3.73
N CYS A 53 -2.16 10.47 4.05
CA CYS A 53 -1.71 10.30 5.44
C CYS A 53 -1.52 11.63 6.16
N GLN A 54 -1.08 12.66 5.46
CA GLN A 54 -0.91 14.00 6.03
C GLN A 54 -2.23 14.69 6.37
N ARG A 55 -3.33 14.22 5.83
CA ARG A 55 -4.66 14.78 6.07
C ARG A 55 -5.37 14.19 7.28
N VAL A 56 -4.84 13.14 7.85
CA VAL A 56 -5.39 12.48 9.03
C VAL A 56 -4.39 12.54 10.18
N HIS A 57 -4.89 12.59 11.40
CA HIS A 57 -4.03 12.55 12.57
C HIS A 57 -3.69 11.11 12.92
N GLY A 58 -2.40 10.81 13.03
CA GLY A 58 -1.91 9.50 13.44
C GLY A 58 -0.89 9.61 14.56
N VAL A 59 -0.58 8.48 15.17
CA VAL A 59 0.35 8.40 16.29
C VAL A 59 1.75 8.91 15.94
N ASN A 60 2.15 8.81 14.67
CA ASN A 60 3.44 9.32 14.18
C ASN A 60 3.43 10.84 13.91
N CYS A 61 2.25 11.46 13.88
CA CYS A 61 2.10 12.89 13.67
C CYS A 61 2.06 13.68 14.98
N GLY A 62 1.86 13.00 16.11
CA GLY A 62 1.77 13.62 17.42
C GLY A 62 1.04 12.73 18.42
N PHE A 63 0.70 13.33 19.54
CA PHE A 63 -0.03 12.64 20.59
C PHE A 63 -1.42 12.21 20.14
N TYR A 64 -1.78 10.97 20.42
CA TYR A 64 -3.06 10.39 20.03
C TYR A 64 -3.85 9.97 21.28
N PRO A 65 -4.71 10.85 21.82
CA PRO A 65 -5.29 10.66 23.16
C PRO A 65 -6.42 9.65 23.24
N LEU A 66 -7.11 9.36 22.13
CA LEU A 66 -8.29 8.50 22.12
C LEU A 66 -8.26 7.53 20.96
N GLY A 67 -8.80 6.34 21.14
CA GLY A 67 -8.85 5.27 20.16
C GLY A 67 -8.69 3.93 20.84
N SER A 68 -8.13 2.92 20.16
CA SER A 68 -7.80 1.63 20.74
C SER A 68 -6.89 1.81 21.97
N CYS A 69 -7.29 1.26 23.08
CA CYS A 69 -6.71 1.57 24.39
C CYS A 69 -5.44 0.80 24.73
N THR A 70 -4.53 0.63 23.79
CA THR A 70 -3.23 0.00 24.01
C THR A 70 -2.13 0.99 23.66
N MET A 71 -0.88 0.71 23.96
CA MET A 71 0.24 1.53 23.55
C MET A 71 0.21 1.66 22.01
N LYS A 72 -0.06 2.86 21.53
CA LYS A 72 -0.24 3.10 20.09
C LYS A 72 1.08 3.29 19.35
N TYR A 73 2.03 3.95 19.99
CA TYR A 73 3.33 4.17 19.37
C TYR A 73 4.15 2.89 19.40
N ASN A 74 4.53 2.43 18.22
CA ASN A 74 5.41 1.30 18.04
C ASN A 74 6.69 1.78 17.35
N PRO A 75 7.83 1.82 18.04
CA PRO A 75 9.09 2.21 17.40
C PRO A 75 9.37 1.34 16.17
N ARG A 76 9.86 1.96 15.10
CA ARG A 76 10.11 1.23 13.84
C ARG A 76 11.10 0.09 13.99
N ILE A 77 12.04 0.21 14.93
CA ILE A 77 12.99 -0.86 15.20
C ILE A 77 12.33 -2.16 15.64
N ASP A 78 11.15 -2.08 16.25
CA ASP A 78 10.41 -3.26 16.68
C ASP A 78 10.02 -4.15 15.50
N GLU A 79 9.66 -3.54 14.36
CA GLU A 79 9.36 -4.28 13.14
C GLU A 79 10.59 -5.00 12.59
N ASP A 80 11.74 -4.32 12.60
CA ASP A 80 12.99 -4.92 12.15
C ASP A 80 13.41 -6.08 13.05
N MET A 81 13.26 -5.92 14.35
CA MET A 81 13.59 -6.97 15.33
C MET A 81 12.64 -8.16 15.22
N ALA A 82 11.35 -7.91 15.04
CA ALA A 82 10.35 -8.96 14.87
C ALA A 82 10.58 -9.78 13.58
N ALA A 83 11.18 -9.18 12.57
CA ALA A 83 11.49 -9.83 11.31
C ALA A 83 12.74 -10.73 11.36
N LEU A 84 13.50 -10.70 12.42
CA LEU A 84 14.68 -11.56 12.57
C LEU A 84 14.29 -13.05 12.58
N PRO A 85 15.10 -13.93 11.97
CA PRO A 85 14.74 -15.35 11.84
C PRO A 85 14.39 -16.06 13.15
N GLY A 86 14.98 -15.67 14.25
CA GLY A 86 14.71 -16.27 15.55
C GLY A 86 13.33 -15.93 16.15
N PHE A 87 12.66 -14.90 15.62
CA PHE A 87 11.35 -14.46 16.13
C PHE A 87 10.20 -14.79 15.18
N LEU A 88 10.48 -14.99 13.91
CA LEU A 88 9.45 -15.33 12.92
C LEU A 88 9.04 -16.80 12.90
N GLN A 89 9.82 -17.65 13.47
CA GLN A 89 9.60 -19.11 13.45
C GLN A 89 9.25 -19.65 14.81
#